data_a6cb0e5dce44dfa6a85ad8fef75ef62c
#
_entry.id   a6cb0e5dce44dfa6a85ad8fef75ef62c
#
_cell.length_a   1.000
_cell.length_b   1.000
_cell.length_c   1.000
_cell.angle_alpha   90.00
_cell.angle_beta   90.00
_cell.angle_gamma   90.00
#
_symmetry.space_group_name_H-M   'P 1'
#
loop_
_entity.id
_entity.type
_entity.pdbx_description
1 polymer ?
#
loop_
_entity_poly.entity_id
_entity_poly.type
_entity_poly.pdbx_seq_one_letter_code
_entity_poly.pdbx_strand_id
1 'polypeptide(L)'
;MGYLARREHSKEELHQKLVQKGFPQRLVDNVIADFCDRGLQSDARFVEVFARNRLAKGHGLYRIRQELRQRGIDEGEISALASLDWDDQIERVYARKFGDSPPCSLRERMTRERFLLGRGFSGEQIRYLFRRLREGGSEE
;
A
#
# COMPACT_ATOMS: atom_id res chain seq x y z
N MET A 1 -10.29 25.43 3.47
CA MET A 1 -10.08 24.70 2.23
C MET A 1 -8.79 23.89 2.21
N GLY A 2 -7.96 24.03 3.16
CA GLY A 2 -6.60 23.63 3.08
C GLY A 2 -6.35 22.14 2.79
N TYR A 3 -6.40 21.32 3.80
CA TYR A 3 -5.84 19.97 3.68
C TYR A 3 -6.70 19.02 2.84
N LEU A 4 -8.01 19.07 3.01
CA LEU A 4 -8.91 18.15 2.31
C LEU A 4 -8.97 18.41 0.81
N ALA A 5 -8.68 19.63 0.38
CA ALA A 5 -8.66 19.98 -1.04
C ALA A 5 -7.39 19.48 -1.74
N ARG A 6 -6.32 19.25 -1.01
CA ARG A 6 -5.02 18.84 -1.58
C ARG A 6 -4.78 17.34 -1.56
N ARG A 7 -5.31 16.65 -0.56
CA ARG A 7 -5.16 15.20 -0.44
C ARG A 7 -6.20 14.65 0.53
N GLU A 8 -6.42 13.36 0.42
CA GLU A 8 -7.25 12.68 1.37
C GLU A 8 -6.50 12.46 2.67
N HIS A 9 -7.22 12.50 3.78
CA HIS A 9 -6.67 12.25 5.12
C HIS A 9 -7.49 11.16 5.78
N SER A 10 -6.82 10.28 6.55
CA SER A 10 -7.53 9.35 7.41
C SER A 10 -8.12 10.13 8.60
N LYS A 11 -9.13 9.52 9.23
CA LYS A 11 -9.74 10.10 10.42
C LYS A 11 -8.67 10.35 11.51
N GLU A 12 -7.77 9.38 11.69
CA GLU A 12 -6.70 9.49 12.69
C GLU A 12 -5.74 10.64 12.37
N GLU A 13 -5.38 10.81 11.10
CA GLU A 13 -4.51 11.92 10.69
C GLU A 13 -5.15 13.28 10.98
N LEU A 14 -6.44 13.43 10.68
CA LEU A 14 -7.16 14.66 10.99
C LEU A 14 -7.19 14.93 12.47
N HIS A 15 -7.45 13.89 13.27
CA HIS A 15 -7.48 13.99 14.72
C HIS A 15 -6.15 14.52 15.25
N GLN A 16 -5.06 13.92 14.82
CA GLN A 16 -3.72 14.32 15.26
C GLN A 16 -3.39 15.76 14.86
N LYS A 17 -3.72 16.15 13.65
CA LYS A 17 -3.46 17.51 13.19
C LYS A 17 -4.21 18.55 13.99
N LEU A 18 -5.46 18.30 14.30
CA LEU A 18 -6.28 19.24 15.07
C LEU A 18 -5.81 19.33 16.52
N VAL A 19 -5.43 18.20 17.11
CA VAL A 19 -4.89 18.17 18.46
C VAL A 19 -3.56 18.96 18.52
N GLN A 20 -2.69 18.78 17.53
CA GLN A 20 -1.43 19.48 17.48
C GLN A 20 -1.60 20.99 17.37
N LYS A 21 -2.70 21.44 16.75
CA LYS A 21 -3.00 22.86 16.65
C LYS A 21 -3.60 23.44 17.93
N GLY A 22 -3.78 22.61 18.94
CA GLY A 22 -4.22 23.08 20.25
C GLY A 22 -5.72 23.05 20.48
N PHE A 23 -6.51 22.45 19.58
CA PHE A 23 -7.95 22.35 19.77
C PHE A 23 -8.29 21.32 20.86
N PRO A 24 -9.29 21.61 21.72
CA PRO A 24 -9.72 20.64 22.73
C PRO A 24 -10.25 19.35 22.10
N GLN A 25 -10.00 18.23 22.77
CA GLN A 25 -10.37 16.90 22.28
C GLN A 25 -11.87 16.82 21.91
N ARG A 26 -12.74 17.37 22.75
CA ARG A 26 -14.19 17.35 22.50
C ARG A 26 -14.53 18.05 21.18
N LEU A 27 -13.91 19.19 20.94
CA LEU A 27 -14.14 19.95 19.72
C LEU A 27 -13.61 19.19 18.49
N VAL A 28 -12.46 18.55 18.61
CA VAL A 28 -11.86 17.75 17.56
C VAL A 28 -12.80 16.62 17.15
N ASP A 29 -13.33 15.89 18.12
CA ASP A 29 -14.24 14.77 17.86
C ASP A 29 -15.50 15.23 17.13
N ASN A 30 -16.05 16.37 17.52
CA ASN A 30 -17.25 16.91 16.88
C ASN A 30 -16.98 17.36 15.44
N VAL A 31 -15.83 17.98 15.19
CA VAL A 31 -15.46 18.42 13.86
C VAL A 31 -15.26 17.23 12.92
N ILE A 32 -14.60 16.18 13.41
CA ILE A 32 -14.37 14.98 12.61
C ILE A 32 -15.69 14.29 12.28
N ALA A 33 -16.59 14.16 13.25
CA ALA A 33 -17.90 13.58 13.01
C ALA A 33 -18.68 14.37 11.94
N ASP A 34 -18.60 15.68 12.00
CA ASP A 34 -19.25 16.55 11.01
C ASP A 34 -18.65 16.35 9.62
N PHE A 35 -17.33 16.26 9.53
CA PHE A 35 -16.64 16.02 8.25
C PHE A 35 -17.06 14.68 7.66
N CYS A 36 -17.17 13.64 8.48
CA CYS A 36 -17.61 12.32 8.01
C CYS A 36 -19.05 12.40 7.48
N ASP A 37 -19.94 13.05 8.20
CA ASP A 37 -21.34 13.19 7.81
C ASP A 37 -21.50 13.94 6.49
N ARG A 38 -20.64 14.90 6.23
CA ARG A 38 -20.68 15.69 5.00
C ARG A 38 -19.92 15.06 3.86
N GLY A 39 -19.33 13.88 4.05
CA GLY A 39 -18.54 13.23 3.04
C GLY A 39 -17.19 13.87 2.79
N LEU A 40 -16.74 14.78 3.66
CA LEU A 40 -15.45 15.44 3.53
C LEU A 40 -14.31 14.55 4.03
N GLN A 41 -14.60 13.56 4.83
CA GLN A 41 -13.64 12.58 5.30
C GLN A 41 -14.22 11.19 5.11
N SER A 42 -13.41 10.28 4.58
CA SER A 42 -13.77 8.87 4.42
C SER A 42 -12.50 8.05 4.44
N ASP A 43 -12.39 7.11 5.39
CA ASP A 43 -11.25 6.22 5.44
C ASP A 43 -11.23 5.26 4.24
N ALA A 44 -12.40 4.86 3.75
CA ALA A 44 -12.48 4.03 2.55
C ALA A 44 -11.90 4.76 1.34
N ARG A 45 -12.25 6.02 1.17
CA ARG A 45 -11.71 6.84 0.07
C ARG A 45 -10.21 7.08 0.26
N PHE A 46 -9.78 7.32 1.50
CA PHE A 46 -8.36 7.47 1.82
C PHE A 46 -7.57 6.22 1.40
N VAL A 47 -8.07 5.04 1.76
CA VAL A 47 -7.40 3.77 1.42
C VAL A 47 -7.30 3.60 -0.09
N GLU A 48 -8.36 3.92 -0.83
CA GLU A 48 -8.37 3.80 -2.29
C GLU A 48 -7.29 4.67 -2.94
N VAL A 49 -7.23 5.93 -2.55
CA VAL A 49 -6.25 6.88 -3.10
C VAL A 49 -4.84 6.50 -2.68
N PHE A 50 -4.65 6.13 -1.41
CA PHE A 50 -3.35 5.74 -0.88
C PHE A 50 -2.84 4.48 -1.58
N ALA A 51 -3.68 3.46 -1.73
CA ALA A 51 -3.29 2.22 -2.37
C ALA A 51 -2.91 2.46 -3.84
N ARG A 52 -3.70 3.24 -4.55
CA ARG A 52 -3.40 3.58 -5.95
C ARG A 52 -2.03 4.23 -6.08
N ASN A 53 -1.73 5.18 -5.19
CA ASN A 53 -0.44 5.86 -5.19
C ASN A 53 0.71 4.89 -4.92
N ARG A 54 0.56 4.01 -3.94
CA ARG A 54 1.61 3.05 -3.58
C ARG A 54 1.79 1.96 -4.63
N LEU A 55 0.72 1.53 -5.27
CA LEU A 55 0.82 0.58 -6.38
C LEU A 55 1.63 1.17 -7.53
N ALA A 56 1.39 2.44 -7.85
CA ALA A 56 2.15 3.13 -8.90
C ALA A 56 3.63 3.21 -8.54
N LYS A 57 3.97 3.28 -7.26
CA LYS A 57 5.35 3.29 -6.79
C LYS A 57 5.98 1.90 -6.67
N GLY A 58 5.22 0.85 -6.94
CA GLY A 58 5.73 -0.51 -6.92
C GLY A 58 5.72 -1.17 -5.56
N HIS A 59 4.84 -0.75 -4.64
CA HIS A 59 4.76 -1.35 -3.32
C HIS A 59 3.90 -2.61 -3.33
N GLY A 60 4.23 -3.57 -2.45
CA GLY A 60 3.46 -4.78 -2.25
C GLY A 60 2.44 -4.63 -1.13
N LEU A 61 1.57 -5.64 -1.01
CA LEU A 61 0.46 -5.63 -0.07
C LEU A 61 0.91 -5.42 1.38
N TYR A 62 1.96 -6.11 1.80
CA TYR A 62 2.37 -6.06 3.21
C TYR A 62 2.88 -4.70 3.63
N ARG A 63 3.58 -4.02 2.73
CA ARG A 63 4.06 -2.67 2.99
C ARG A 63 2.91 -1.67 3.05
N ILE A 64 1.96 -1.78 2.13
CA ILE A 64 0.79 -0.90 2.11
C ILE A 64 -0.05 -1.11 3.37
N ARG A 65 -0.27 -2.36 3.78
CA ARG A 65 -1.00 -2.66 5.01
C ARG A 65 -0.36 -2.01 6.22
N GLN A 66 0.95 -2.14 6.34
CA GLN A 66 1.67 -1.61 7.48
C GLN A 66 1.58 -0.09 7.53
N GLU A 67 1.74 0.57 6.38
CA GLU A 67 1.62 2.02 6.31
C GLU A 67 0.23 2.49 6.69
N LEU A 68 -0.81 1.76 6.25
CA LEU A 68 -2.18 2.11 6.60
C LEU A 68 -2.47 1.93 8.08
N ARG A 69 -1.93 0.86 8.70
CA ARG A 69 -2.07 0.67 10.15
C ARG A 69 -1.44 1.81 10.93
N GLN A 70 -0.31 2.30 10.47
CA GLN A 70 0.37 3.43 11.09
C GLN A 70 -0.47 4.71 11.00
N ARG A 71 -1.36 4.79 10.03
CA ARG A 71 -2.26 5.93 9.86
C ARG A 71 -3.61 5.74 10.52
N GLY A 72 -3.75 4.69 11.32
CA GLY A 72 -4.96 4.44 12.10
C GLY A 72 -6.13 3.89 11.30
N ILE A 73 -5.85 3.26 10.16
CA ILE A 73 -6.90 2.66 9.33
C ILE A 73 -7.34 1.33 9.94
N ASP A 74 -8.65 1.11 9.96
CA ASP A 74 -9.27 -0.09 10.49
C ASP A 74 -8.94 -1.32 9.64
N GLU A 75 -8.79 -2.48 10.28
CA GLU A 75 -8.47 -3.73 9.59
C GLU A 75 -9.52 -4.12 8.54
N GLY A 76 -10.78 -3.76 8.77
CA GLY A 76 -11.84 -4.02 7.79
C GLY A 76 -11.56 -3.33 6.46
N GLU A 77 -11.10 -2.08 6.51
CA GLU A 77 -10.74 -1.34 5.30
C GLU A 77 -9.46 -1.89 4.66
N ILE A 78 -8.50 -2.29 5.48
CA ILE A 78 -7.23 -2.83 5.00
C ILE A 78 -7.44 -4.19 4.31
N SER A 79 -8.32 -5.04 4.86
CA SER A 79 -8.55 -6.38 4.34
C SER A 79 -9.10 -6.38 2.91
N ALA A 80 -9.77 -5.31 2.52
CA ALA A 80 -10.30 -5.19 1.16
C ALA A 80 -9.19 -5.18 0.10
N LEU A 81 -7.97 -4.82 0.49
CA LEU A 81 -6.83 -4.77 -0.43
C LEU A 81 -6.39 -6.16 -0.89
N ALA A 82 -6.70 -7.20 -0.14
CA ALA A 82 -6.30 -8.57 -0.48
C ALA A 82 -6.91 -9.04 -1.81
N SER A 83 -8.01 -8.43 -2.25
CA SER A 83 -8.69 -8.81 -3.49
C SER A 83 -8.03 -8.27 -4.75
N LEU A 84 -7.05 -7.39 -4.62
CA LEU A 84 -6.33 -6.86 -5.77
C LEU A 84 -5.39 -7.92 -6.36
N ASP A 85 -4.99 -7.73 -7.61
CA ASP A 85 -4.12 -8.68 -8.30
C ASP A 85 -2.65 -8.43 -7.93
N TRP A 86 -2.21 -9.03 -6.84
CA TRP A 86 -0.84 -8.87 -6.33
C TRP A 86 0.17 -9.66 -7.14
N ASP A 87 -0.25 -10.71 -7.81
CA ASP A 87 0.63 -11.47 -8.71
C ASP A 87 0.99 -10.62 -9.94
N ASP A 88 0.03 -9.88 -10.48
CA ASP A 88 0.31 -8.93 -11.55
C ASP A 88 1.23 -7.82 -11.08
N GLN A 89 1.00 -7.32 -9.87
CA GLN A 89 1.82 -6.23 -9.32
C GLN A 89 3.29 -6.67 -9.15
N ILE A 90 3.54 -7.85 -8.60
CA ILE A 90 4.91 -8.30 -8.39
C ILE A 90 5.61 -8.53 -9.74
N GLU A 91 4.90 -9.04 -10.73
CA GLU A 91 5.46 -9.23 -12.07
C GLU A 91 5.89 -7.90 -12.68
N ARG A 92 5.04 -6.88 -12.56
CA ARG A 92 5.36 -5.55 -13.09
C ARG A 92 6.55 -4.91 -12.38
N VAL A 93 6.60 -5.03 -11.06
CA VAL A 93 7.69 -4.46 -10.27
C VAL A 93 9.00 -5.14 -10.62
N TYR A 94 8.99 -6.46 -10.72
CA TYR A 94 10.17 -7.22 -11.10
C TYR A 94 10.64 -6.86 -12.51
N ALA A 95 9.71 -6.84 -13.46
CA ALA A 95 10.05 -6.57 -14.87
C ALA A 95 10.65 -5.17 -15.03
N ARG A 96 10.14 -4.20 -14.31
CA ARG A 96 10.66 -2.83 -14.39
C ARG A 96 12.09 -2.74 -13.90
N LYS A 97 12.45 -3.52 -12.89
CA LYS A 97 13.78 -3.46 -12.28
C LYS A 97 14.78 -4.41 -12.91
N PHE A 98 14.36 -5.63 -13.26
CA PHE A 98 15.25 -6.72 -13.65
C PHE A 98 14.94 -7.31 -15.02
N GLY A 99 13.88 -6.84 -15.69
CA GLY A 99 13.44 -7.46 -16.93
C GLY A 99 12.63 -8.73 -16.65
N ASP A 100 12.49 -9.58 -17.65
CA ASP A 100 11.64 -10.78 -17.55
C ASP A 100 12.44 -12.09 -17.47
N SER A 101 13.73 -12.00 -17.16
CA SER A 101 14.59 -13.18 -16.99
C SER A 101 14.60 -13.64 -15.54
N PRO A 102 14.56 -14.97 -15.30
CA PRO A 102 14.74 -15.47 -13.94
C PRO A 102 16.17 -15.22 -13.46
N PRO A 103 16.41 -15.19 -12.13
CA PRO A 103 17.77 -15.07 -11.63
C PRO A 103 18.60 -16.29 -12.03
N CYS A 104 19.83 -16.05 -12.45
CA CYS A 104 20.72 -17.10 -12.99
C CYS A 104 21.65 -17.71 -11.94
N SER A 105 21.80 -17.07 -10.79
CA SER A 105 22.71 -17.52 -9.75
C SER A 105 22.03 -17.36 -8.40
N LEU A 106 22.56 -18.01 -7.38
CA LEU A 106 22.09 -17.85 -6.02
C LEU A 106 22.21 -16.40 -5.55
N ARG A 107 23.32 -15.76 -5.94
CA ARG A 107 23.57 -14.35 -5.58
C ARG A 107 22.52 -13.43 -6.16
N GLU A 108 22.21 -13.59 -7.45
CA GLU A 108 21.18 -12.79 -8.10
C GLU A 108 19.81 -13.06 -7.47
N ARG A 109 19.51 -14.32 -7.18
CA ARG A 109 18.26 -14.70 -6.56
C ARG A 109 18.08 -14.02 -5.21
N MET A 110 19.11 -14.05 -4.37
CA MET A 110 19.06 -13.42 -3.05
C MET A 110 18.91 -11.92 -3.14
N THR A 111 19.62 -11.29 -4.06
CA THR A 111 19.56 -9.84 -4.27
C THR A 111 18.16 -9.41 -4.70
N ARG A 112 17.59 -10.12 -5.67
CA ARG A 112 16.27 -9.79 -6.22
C ARG A 112 15.17 -10.10 -5.22
N GLU A 113 15.31 -11.18 -4.47
CA GLU A 113 14.38 -11.53 -3.39
C GLU A 113 14.37 -10.46 -2.31
N ARG A 114 15.55 -9.99 -1.90
CA ARG A 114 15.65 -8.92 -0.90
C ARG A 114 15.00 -7.63 -1.38
N PHE A 115 15.18 -7.30 -2.64
CA PHE A 115 14.52 -6.12 -3.22
C PHE A 115 13.01 -6.23 -3.12
N LEU A 116 12.45 -7.38 -3.50
CA LEU A 116 11.01 -7.58 -3.49
C LEU A 116 10.43 -7.63 -2.08
N LEU A 117 11.15 -8.24 -1.14
CA LEU A 117 10.75 -8.23 0.26
C LEU A 117 10.70 -6.80 0.79
N GLY A 118 11.68 -5.97 0.43
CA GLY A 118 11.70 -4.57 0.84
C GLY A 118 10.55 -3.75 0.26
N ARG A 119 10.04 -4.16 -0.89
CA ARG A 119 8.88 -3.50 -1.50
C ARG A 119 7.57 -3.93 -0.88
N GLY A 120 7.58 -4.98 -0.05
CA GLY A 120 6.39 -5.41 0.67
C GLY A 120 5.72 -6.67 0.13
N PHE A 121 6.42 -7.44 -0.69
CA PHE A 121 5.91 -8.73 -1.16
C PHE A 121 6.35 -9.84 -0.22
N SER A 122 5.57 -10.93 -0.15
CA SER A 122 5.90 -12.07 0.72
C SER A 122 6.87 -13.03 0.03
N GLY A 123 7.54 -13.86 0.82
CA GLY A 123 8.39 -14.92 0.30
C GLY A 123 7.63 -15.88 -0.61
N GLU A 124 6.37 -16.17 -0.26
CA GLU A 124 5.51 -17.02 -1.06
C GLU A 124 5.23 -16.42 -2.44
N GLN A 125 4.90 -15.13 -2.49
CA GLN A 125 4.68 -14.42 -3.74
C GLN A 125 5.94 -14.41 -4.61
N ILE A 126 7.09 -14.23 -3.97
CA ILE A 126 8.37 -14.20 -4.68
C ILE A 126 8.70 -15.57 -5.27
N ARG A 127 8.47 -16.65 -4.51
CA ARG A 127 8.69 -18.00 -5.01
C ARG A 127 7.79 -18.32 -6.19
N TYR A 128 6.53 -17.90 -6.12
CA TYR A 128 5.58 -18.06 -7.22
C TYR A 128 6.06 -17.32 -8.47
N LEU A 129 6.52 -16.09 -8.30
CA LEU A 129 7.05 -15.29 -9.41
C LEU A 129 8.24 -15.98 -10.08
N PHE A 130 9.21 -16.43 -9.29
CA PHE A 130 10.41 -17.06 -9.84
C PHE A 130 10.07 -18.36 -10.56
N ARG A 131 9.10 -19.10 -10.07
CA ARG A 131 8.63 -20.32 -10.73
C ARG A 131 8.01 -19.98 -12.10
N ARG A 132 7.18 -18.98 -12.14
CA ARG A 132 6.55 -18.54 -13.40
C ARG A 132 7.58 -18.07 -14.42
N LEU A 133 8.58 -17.35 -13.96
CA LEU A 133 9.64 -16.87 -14.86
C LEU A 133 10.41 -18.04 -15.50
N ARG A 134 10.69 -19.08 -14.72
CA ARG A 134 11.36 -20.26 -15.23
C ARG A 134 10.49 -21.04 -16.22
N GLU A 135 9.20 -21.17 -15.92
CA GLU A 135 8.25 -21.86 -16.78
C GLU A 135 8.06 -21.11 -18.10
N GLY A 136 7.95 -19.79 -18.05
CA GLY A 136 7.82 -18.97 -19.23
C GLY A 136 9.03 -19.07 -20.13
N GLY A 137 10.23 -19.10 -19.53
CA GLY A 137 11.48 -19.27 -20.28
C GLY A 137 11.59 -20.62 -20.94
N SER A 138 11.01 -21.67 -20.35
CA SER A 138 11.11 -23.02 -20.90
C SER A 138 10.11 -23.29 -22.02
N GLU A 139 9.10 -22.47 -22.17
CA GLU A 139 8.12 -22.63 -23.25
C GLU A 139 8.63 -22.11 -24.59
N GLU A 140 9.65 -21.30 -24.60
CA GLU A 140 10.27 -20.78 -25.79
C GLU A 140 11.39 -21.71 -26.27
#